data_7750a2ec79e5fb726ffbf4e7d4dc7fa0
#
_entry.id   7750a2ec79e5fb726ffbf4e7d4dc7fa0
#
_cell.length_a   1.000
_cell.length_b   1.000
_cell.length_c   1.000
_cell.angle_alpha   90.00
_cell.angle_beta   90.00
_cell.angle_gamma   90.00
#
_symmetry.space_group_name_H-M   'P 1'
#
loop_
_entity.id
_entity.type
_entity.pdbx_description
1 polymer ?
#
loop_
_entity_poly.entity_id
_entity_poly.type
_entity_poly.pdbx_seq_one_letter_code
_entity_poly.pdbx_strand_id
1 'polypeptide(L)'
;MTLKILLPLAVLALSACDPQAMADNTARRAAAEVVEAVVIREMPTAPAKAATECILQAASIEEVRALAADFGVEAGTLTKQNIRNLATRPAARACFAASGVPPVT
;
A
#
# COMPACT_ATOMS: atom_id res chain seq x y z
N MET A 1 -15.38 42.29 -15.14
CA MET A 1 -14.00 42.07 -14.65
C MET A 1 -13.88 41.12 -13.50
N THR A 2 -14.88 40.98 -12.65
CA THR A 2 -14.91 40.03 -11.54
C THR A 2 -15.02 38.57 -11.98
N LEU A 3 -15.61 38.28 -13.15
CA LEU A 3 -15.71 36.94 -13.72
C LEU A 3 -14.38 36.31 -14.11
N LYS A 4 -13.40 37.13 -14.51
CA LYS A 4 -12.06 36.67 -14.90
C LYS A 4 -11.21 36.21 -13.71
N ILE A 5 -11.50 36.65 -12.50
CA ILE A 5 -10.79 36.30 -11.27
C ILE A 5 -11.34 35.00 -10.67
N LEU A 6 -12.60 34.69 -10.91
CA LEU A 6 -13.25 33.48 -10.41
C LEU A 6 -12.87 32.21 -11.19
N LEU A 7 -12.51 32.32 -12.48
CA LEU A 7 -12.13 31.21 -13.34
C LEU A 7 -10.87 30.48 -12.86
N PRO A 8 -9.75 31.16 -12.50
CA PRO A 8 -8.56 30.45 -12.00
C PRO A 8 -8.80 29.71 -10.66
N LEU A 9 -9.68 30.22 -9.82
CA LEU A 9 -10.05 29.56 -8.56
C LEU A 9 -10.85 28.28 -8.78
N ALA A 10 -11.75 28.26 -9.77
CA ALA A 10 -12.50 27.06 -10.13
C ALA A 10 -11.59 25.96 -10.70
N VAL A 11 -10.58 26.32 -11.51
CA VAL A 11 -9.59 25.38 -12.05
C VAL A 11 -8.74 24.77 -10.94
N LEU A 12 -8.33 25.57 -9.95
CA LEU A 12 -7.57 25.09 -8.79
C LEU A 12 -8.38 24.11 -7.94
N ALA A 13 -9.67 24.35 -7.76
CA ALA A 13 -10.55 23.44 -7.01
C ALA A 13 -10.71 22.08 -7.72
N LEU A 14 -10.76 22.08 -9.05
CA LEU A 14 -10.81 20.83 -9.83
C LEU A 14 -9.50 20.07 -9.78
N SER A 15 -8.36 20.75 -9.68
CA SER A 15 -7.03 20.14 -9.55
C SER A 15 -6.82 19.44 -8.20
N ALA A 16 -7.56 19.84 -7.16
CA ALA A 16 -7.47 19.24 -5.83
C ALA A 16 -8.11 17.85 -5.76
N CYS A 17 -8.96 17.48 -6.71
CA CYS A 17 -9.59 16.15 -6.81
C CYS A 17 -8.91 15.34 -7.92
N ASP A 18 -7.76 14.71 -7.59
CA ASP A 18 -7.07 13.83 -8.52
C ASP A 18 -7.66 12.43 -8.45
N PRO A 19 -8.38 11.94 -9.48
CA PRO A 19 -8.95 10.60 -9.47
C PRO A 19 -7.87 9.50 -9.44
N GLN A 20 -6.68 9.76 -9.95
CA GLN A 20 -5.58 8.81 -9.91
C GLN A 20 -5.08 8.62 -8.47
N ALA A 21 -4.91 9.68 -7.72
CA ALA A 21 -4.51 9.61 -6.31
C ALA A 21 -5.55 8.87 -5.47
N MET A 22 -6.82 9.08 -5.74
CA MET A 22 -7.91 8.35 -5.05
C MET A 22 -7.90 6.86 -5.38
N ALA A 23 -7.69 6.50 -6.63
CA ALA A 23 -7.58 5.11 -7.07
C ALA A 23 -6.36 4.43 -6.43
N ASP A 24 -5.22 5.12 -6.36
CA ASP A 24 -4.01 4.59 -5.75
C ASP A 24 -4.19 4.37 -4.24
N ASN A 25 -4.84 5.29 -3.54
CA ASN A 25 -5.15 5.14 -2.12
C ASN A 25 -6.09 3.97 -1.85
N THR A 26 -7.09 3.77 -2.69
CA THR A 26 -8.00 2.64 -2.60
C THR A 26 -7.25 1.32 -2.82
N ALA A 27 -6.38 1.27 -3.82
CA ALA A 27 -5.54 0.10 -4.11
C ALA A 27 -4.61 -0.21 -2.92
N ARG A 28 -4.02 0.81 -2.30
CA ARG A 28 -3.15 0.62 -1.13
C ARG A 28 -3.90 0.04 0.07
N ARG A 29 -5.12 0.48 0.31
CA ARG A 29 -5.97 -0.05 1.39
C ARG A 29 -6.32 -1.50 1.15
N ALA A 30 -6.74 -1.84 -0.07
CA ALA A 30 -7.06 -3.21 -0.45
C ALA A 30 -5.84 -4.12 -0.36
N ALA A 31 -4.68 -3.66 -0.86
CA ALA A 31 -3.42 -4.39 -0.75
C ALA A 31 -3.00 -4.59 0.70
N ALA A 32 -3.19 -3.60 1.57
CA ALA A 32 -2.87 -3.70 2.99
C ALA A 32 -3.65 -4.83 3.66
N GLU A 33 -4.92 -4.98 3.35
CA GLU A 33 -5.72 -6.08 3.90
C GLU A 33 -5.24 -7.44 3.39
N VAL A 34 -4.86 -7.54 2.13
CA VAL A 34 -4.30 -8.77 1.54
C VAL A 34 -2.99 -9.14 2.23
N VAL A 35 -2.07 -8.20 2.37
CA VAL A 35 -0.76 -8.43 2.99
C VAL A 35 -0.91 -8.76 4.47
N GLU A 36 -1.71 -8.00 5.20
CA GLU A 36 -1.93 -8.22 6.63
C GLU A 36 -2.51 -9.61 6.90
N ALA A 37 -3.46 -10.07 6.08
CA ALA A 37 -4.05 -11.41 6.21
C ALA A 37 -3.01 -12.52 6.08
N VAL A 38 -1.98 -12.32 5.29
CA VAL A 38 -0.87 -13.29 5.15
C VAL A 38 0.10 -13.16 6.32
N VAL A 39 0.50 -11.95 6.66
CA VAL A 39 1.53 -11.68 7.66
C VAL A 39 1.06 -12.03 9.08
N ILE A 40 -0.22 -11.82 9.38
CA ILE A 40 -0.79 -12.09 10.72
C ILE A 40 -0.74 -13.57 11.10
N ARG A 41 -0.56 -14.46 10.14
CA ARG A 41 -0.38 -15.90 10.40
C ARG A 41 1.00 -16.20 10.95
N GLU A 42 1.97 -15.31 10.76
CA GLU A 42 3.37 -15.51 11.13
C GLU A 42 3.79 -14.66 12.32
N MET A 43 3.03 -13.62 12.68
CA MET A 43 3.37 -12.73 13.79
C MET A 43 2.12 -12.12 14.43
N PRO A 44 2.24 -11.58 15.67
CA PRO A 44 1.14 -10.90 16.35
C PRO A 44 0.62 -9.67 15.58
N THR A 45 -0.60 -9.23 15.89
CA THR A 45 -1.33 -8.18 15.15
C THR A 45 -0.57 -6.85 15.06
N ALA A 46 0.03 -6.38 16.16
CA ALA A 46 0.72 -5.08 16.17
C ALA A 46 1.96 -5.08 15.24
N PRO A 47 2.89 -6.05 15.34
CA PRO A 47 3.99 -6.15 14.38
C PRO A 47 3.51 -6.42 12.95
N ALA A 48 2.41 -7.17 12.77
CA ALA A 48 1.86 -7.47 11.44
C ALA A 48 1.42 -6.19 10.71
N LYS A 49 0.81 -5.25 11.41
CA LYS A 49 0.42 -3.95 10.83
C LYS A 49 1.63 -3.15 10.39
N ALA A 50 2.65 -3.05 11.24
CA ALA A 50 3.90 -2.36 10.89
C ALA A 50 4.61 -3.03 9.74
N ALA A 51 4.67 -4.36 9.71
CA ALA A 51 5.25 -5.13 8.62
C ALA A 51 4.50 -4.90 7.30
N THR A 52 3.18 -4.85 7.33
CA THR A 52 2.34 -4.58 6.17
C THR A 52 2.68 -3.22 5.56
N GLU A 53 2.80 -2.18 6.37
CA GLU A 53 3.18 -0.86 5.90
C GLU A 53 4.57 -0.85 5.28
N CYS A 54 5.53 -1.52 5.91
CA CYS A 54 6.89 -1.63 5.39
C CYS A 54 6.94 -2.34 4.03
N ILE A 55 6.18 -3.41 3.87
CA ILE A 55 6.10 -4.16 2.62
C ILE A 55 5.50 -3.29 1.51
N LEU A 56 4.42 -2.57 1.81
CA LEU A 56 3.77 -1.72 0.83
C LEU A 56 4.62 -0.50 0.44
N GLN A 57 5.40 0.05 1.36
CA GLN A 57 6.34 1.12 1.05
C GLN A 57 7.45 0.66 0.10
N ALA A 58 7.84 -0.61 0.18
CA ALA A 58 8.84 -1.20 -0.71
C ALA A 58 8.28 -1.60 -2.07
N ALA A 59 6.95 -1.59 -2.25
CA ALA A 59 6.27 -1.99 -3.47
C ALA A 59 6.04 -0.80 -4.41
N SER A 60 6.14 -1.05 -5.72
CA SER A 60 5.69 -0.11 -6.73
C SER A 60 4.16 -0.05 -6.76
N ILE A 61 3.60 0.98 -7.41
CA ILE A 61 2.14 1.09 -7.51
C ILE A 61 1.53 -0.07 -8.32
N GLU A 62 2.23 -0.56 -9.33
CA GLU A 62 1.81 -1.72 -10.10
C GLU A 62 1.75 -2.98 -9.23
N GLU A 63 2.74 -3.16 -8.36
CA GLU A 63 2.77 -4.26 -7.41
C GLU A 63 1.65 -4.15 -6.36
N VAL A 64 1.39 -2.93 -5.89
CA VAL A 64 0.27 -2.65 -4.99
C VAL A 64 -1.06 -3.03 -5.65
N ARG A 65 -1.26 -2.64 -6.90
CA ARG A 65 -2.48 -2.98 -7.64
C ARG A 65 -2.63 -4.49 -7.84
N ALA A 66 -1.54 -5.19 -8.10
CA ALA A 66 -1.55 -6.65 -8.22
C ALA A 66 -1.98 -7.32 -6.92
N LEU A 67 -1.49 -6.84 -5.78
CA LEU A 67 -1.91 -7.32 -4.46
C LEU A 67 -3.38 -7.00 -4.19
N ALA A 68 -3.81 -5.79 -4.54
CA ALA A 68 -5.20 -5.35 -4.35
C ALA A 68 -6.20 -6.22 -5.13
N ALA A 69 -5.78 -6.80 -6.24
CA ALA A 69 -6.63 -7.68 -7.04
C ALA A 69 -7.07 -8.95 -6.27
N ASP A 70 -6.34 -9.34 -5.25
CA ASP A 70 -6.68 -10.49 -4.39
C ASP A 70 -7.55 -10.11 -3.18
N PHE A 71 -8.00 -8.85 -3.12
CA PHE A 71 -8.87 -8.41 -2.04
C PHE A 71 -10.17 -9.23 -2.01
N GLY A 72 -10.53 -9.73 -0.83
CA GLY A 72 -11.74 -10.50 -0.63
C GLY A 72 -11.62 -11.98 -0.97
N VAL A 73 -10.46 -12.44 -1.43
CA VAL A 73 -10.18 -13.86 -1.69
C VAL A 73 -8.99 -14.33 -0.86
N GLU A 74 -8.88 -15.61 -0.67
CA GLU A 74 -7.72 -16.17 0.03
C GLU A 74 -6.47 -16.06 -0.86
N ALA A 75 -5.38 -15.57 -0.28
CA ALA A 75 -4.13 -15.40 -1.00
C ALA A 75 -3.55 -16.75 -1.43
N GLY A 76 -3.31 -16.88 -2.74
CA GLY A 76 -2.70 -18.06 -3.33
C GLY A 76 -1.18 -18.07 -3.16
N THR A 77 -0.56 -19.14 -3.65
CA THR A 77 0.90 -19.34 -3.56
C THR A 77 1.69 -18.21 -4.20
N LEU A 78 1.24 -17.74 -5.36
CA LEU A 78 1.93 -16.65 -6.07
C LEU A 78 1.87 -15.34 -5.28
N THR A 79 0.73 -15.01 -4.70
CA THR A 79 0.57 -13.81 -3.88
C THR A 79 1.47 -13.86 -2.64
N LYS A 80 1.50 -14.99 -1.96
CA LYS A 80 2.38 -15.19 -0.80
C LYS A 80 3.86 -15.06 -1.18
N GLN A 81 4.25 -15.60 -2.31
CA GLN A 81 5.61 -15.49 -2.82
C GLN A 81 5.97 -14.06 -3.17
N ASN A 82 5.06 -13.30 -3.79
CA ASN A 82 5.25 -11.89 -4.08
C ASN A 82 5.43 -11.07 -2.80
N ILE A 83 4.64 -11.33 -1.77
CA ILE A 83 4.77 -10.68 -0.47
C ILE A 83 6.14 -10.97 0.16
N ARG A 84 6.61 -12.20 0.12
CA ARG A 84 7.95 -12.57 0.61
C ARG A 84 9.05 -11.85 -0.15
N ASN A 85 8.94 -11.77 -1.47
CA ASN A 85 9.91 -11.05 -2.29
C ASN A 85 9.96 -9.57 -1.95
N LEU A 86 8.82 -8.95 -1.71
CA LEU A 86 8.75 -7.55 -1.26
C LEU A 86 9.39 -7.38 0.12
N ALA A 87 9.13 -8.30 1.04
CA ALA A 87 9.66 -8.26 2.41
C ALA A 87 11.18 -8.40 2.47
N THR A 88 11.80 -8.98 1.46
CA THR A 88 13.27 -9.14 1.39
C THR A 88 13.98 -7.96 0.74
N ARG A 89 13.26 -7.00 0.17
CA ARG A 89 13.87 -5.81 -0.41
C ARG A 89 14.59 -4.97 0.66
N PRO A 90 15.70 -4.31 0.33
CA PRO A 90 16.45 -3.50 1.29
C PRO A 90 15.57 -2.42 1.98
N ALA A 91 14.68 -1.78 1.25
CA ALA A 91 13.77 -0.78 1.81
C ALA A 91 12.82 -1.38 2.86
N ALA A 92 12.28 -2.58 2.60
CA ALA A 92 11.42 -3.28 3.56
C ALA A 92 12.19 -3.69 4.81
N ARG A 93 13.39 -4.23 4.63
CA ARG A 93 14.25 -4.65 5.75
C ARG A 93 14.65 -3.48 6.65
N ALA A 94 15.02 -2.34 6.06
CA ALA A 94 15.34 -1.14 6.79
C ALA A 94 14.12 -0.64 7.59
N CYS A 95 12.95 -0.68 6.99
CA CYS A 95 11.70 -0.31 7.64
C CYS A 95 11.37 -1.25 8.81
N PHE A 96 11.55 -2.55 8.65
CA PHE A 96 11.35 -3.53 9.72
C PHE A 96 12.27 -3.24 10.91
N ALA A 97 13.54 -3.01 10.65
CA ALA A 97 14.52 -2.70 11.69
C ALA A 97 14.15 -1.43 12.45
N ALA A 98 13.72 -0.38 11.73
CA ALA A 98 13.30 0.88 12.33
C ALA A 98 12.00 0.76 13.14
N SER A 99 11.13 -0.18 12.78
CA SER A 99 9.82 -0.38 13.42
C SER A 99 9.83 -1.48 14.50
N GLY A 100 10.97 -2.13 14.74
CA GLY A 100 11.05 -3.23 15.70
C GLY A 100 10.30 -4.48 15.27
N VAL A 101 10.11 -4.67 13.97
CA VAL A 101 9.43 -5.83 13.40
C VAL A 101 10.45 -6.94 13.17
N PRO A 102 10.15 -8.19 13.58
CA PRO A 102 11.03 -9.32 13.26
C PRO A 102 11.05 -9.57 11.75
N PRO A 103 12.18 -10.07 11.21
CA PRO A 103 12.26 -10.36 9.78
C PRO A 103 11.24 -11.43 9.37
N VAL A 104 10.58 -11.18 8.24
CA VAL A 104 9.66 -12.15 7.63
C VAL A 104 10.48 -13.15 6.83
N THR A 105 10.40 -14.42 7.20
CA THR A 105 11.13 -15.50 6.54
C THR A 105 10.23 -16.29 5.59
#